data_f626b4a1b92cf55c4000ccde6cd6558e
#
_entry.id   f626b4a1b92cf55c4000ccde6cd6558e
#
_cell.length_a   1.000
_cell.length_b   1.000
_cell.length_c   1.000
_cell.angle_alpha   90.00
_cell.angle_beta   90.00
_cell.angle_gamma   90.00
#
_symmetry.space_group_name_H-M   'P 1'
#
loop_
_entity.id
_entity.type
_entity.pdbx_description
1 polymer ?
#
loop_
_entity_poly.entity_id
_entity_poly.type
_entity_poly.pdbx_seq_one_letter_code
_entity_poly.pdbx_strand_id
1 'polypeptide(L)'
;MSESQSALSSWLSLSNRADGQKEGIDASTVRLAKEDGTELREDVCFDSLSGVEAINWTEATERFGAWYDSQRDTKIVIQNELGELSAFNTPNRFTPEYREMLYARSQALERGLRERWGKLLHTAMLTLTASSTDDCGNPRPPVEQLRDLDASWEAVRRALSRVLEDREWEYLAILEPHESGYVHVHIGVFVKGPVVVEQFQPVIDAHLRNCPTAGEQAHQLFDDDGEEDTVRVRKSSHPSRNDGVENLGAYLAAYMAGEYGNEATEMPAHVQRFYAVMWATGKQWFRPSNGAQELMQPPDDGTDDGHNWEMLGIAPDGDPEEEIIEIEPEAVDGGVRKRRLRTDMKTPPPD
;
A
#
# COMPACT_ATOMS: atom_id res chain seq x y z
N MET A 1 -14.83 -23.22 -10.32
CA MET A 1 -14.31 -21.84 -10.34
C MET A 1 -15.50 -20.95 -10.00
N SER A 2 -15.44 -20.16 -8.96
CA SER A 2 -16.55 -19.33 -8.49
C SER A 2 -16.71 -18.11 -9.42
N GLU A 3 -17.95 -17.59 -9.55
CA GLU A 3 -18.27 -16.40 -10.37
C GLU A 3 -17.45 -15.17 -9.98
N SER A 4 -16.99 -15.09 -8.72
CA SER A 4 -16.05 -14.06 -8.24
C SER A 4 -14.68 -14.09 -8.92
N GLN A 5 -14.17 -15.25 -9.30
CA GLN A 5 -12.90 -15.37 -10.05
C GLN A 5 -13.03 -14.91 -11.51
N SER A 6 -14.22 -15.06 -12.11
CA SER A 6 -14.49 -14.58 -13.48
C SER A 6 -14.58 -13.06 -13.55
N ALA A 7 -15.17 -12.41 -12.56
CA ALA A 7 -15.23 -10.95 -12.48
C ALA A 7 -13.84 -10.34 -12.22
N LEU A 8 -13.04 -10.93 -11.33
CA LEU A 8 -11.65 -10.55 -11.09
C LEU A 8 -10.79 -10.66 -12.35
N SER A 9 -10.94 -11.76 -13.14
CA SER A 9 -10.15 -11.95 -14.36
C SER A 9 -10.48 -10.93 -15.46
N SER A 10 -11.72 -10.45 -15.55
CA SER A 10 -12.12 -9.43 -16.53
C SER A 10 -11.53 -8.04 -16.18
N TRP A 11 -11.31 -7.75 -14.92
CA TRP A 11 -10.67 -6.51 -14.47
C TRP A 11 -9.14 -6.57 -14.59
N LEU A 12 -8.54 -7.72 -14.31
CA LEU A 12 -7.11 -7.97 -14.48
C LEU A 12 -6.67 -7.81 -15.95
N SER A 13 -7.49 -8.24 -16.90
CA SER A 13 -7.17 -8.09 -18.33
C SER A 13 -7.20 -6.64 -18.82
N LEU A 14 -7.82 -5.74 -18.09
CA LEU A 14 -8.01 -4.35 -18.47
C LEU A 14 -6.98 -3.39 -17.83
N SER A 15 -6.45 -3.72 -16.63
CA SER A 15 -5.34 -2.96 -16.04
C SER A 15 -4.05 -3.06 -16.87
N ASN A 16 -3.91 -4.13 -17.65
CA ASN A 16 -2.74 -4.39 -18.49
C ASN A 16 -2.73 -3.64 -19.84
N ARG A 17 -3.80 -2.90 -20.20
CA ARG A 17 -3.84 -2.16 -21.47
C ARG A 17 -3.16 -0.79 -21.41
N ALA A 18 -3.04 -0.19 -20.24
CA ALA A 18 -2.56 1.19 -20.10
C ALA A 18 -1.05 1.36 -20.25
N ASP A 19 -0.27 0.29 -20.14
CA ASP A 19 1.18 0.36 -20.34
C ASP A 19 1.58 -0.60 -21.48
N GLY A 20 1.97 -0.03 -22.62
CA GLY A 20 2.41 -0.83 -23.78
C GLY A 20 3.52 -1.77 -23.34
N GLN A 21 3.17 -3.03 -23.20
CA GLN A 21 3.96 -4.15 -22.72
C GLN A 21 5.43 -4.06 -23.09
N LYS A 22 6.30 -3.96 -22.10
CA LYS A 22 7.64 -4.49 -22.22
C LYS A 22 7.75 -5.69 -21.29
N GLU A 23 7.48 -6.86 -21.84
CA GLU A 23 7.92 -8.11 -21.25
C GLU A 23 9.42 -8.01 -20.96
N GLY A 24 9.81 -8.30 -19.70
CA GLY A 24 11.19 -8.56 -19.38
C GLY A 24 12.07 -7.38 -19.08
N ILE A 25 11.65 -6.44 -18.20
CA ILE A 25 12.62 -5.52 -17.60
C ILE A 25 13.66 -6.34 -16.82
N ASP A 26 14.91 -6.26 -17.26
CA ASP A 26 16.03 -6.82 -16.50
C ASP A 26 16.32 -5.94 -15.29
N ALA A 27 15.70 -6.26 -14.17
CA ALA A 27 15.82 -5.53 -12.92
C ALA A 27 17.26 -5.48 -12.38
N SER A 28 18.16 -6.36 -12.86
CA SER A 28 19.58 -6.34 -12.49
C SER A 28 20.33 -5.16 -13.11
N THR A 29 19.80 -4.57 -14.19
CA THR A 29 20.38 -3.41 -14.86
C THR A 29 19.76 -2.09 -14.45
N VAL A 30 18.62 -2.12 -13.75
CA VAL A 30 17.88 -0.93 -13.32
C VAL A 30 18.30 -0.55 -11.91
N ARG A 31 18.87 0.65 -11.71
CA ARG A 31 19.13 1.19 -10.37
C ARG A 31 17.82 1.44 -9.64
N LEU A 32 17.79 1.20 -8.31
CA LEU A 32 16.61 1.43 -7.49
C LEU A 32 16.21 2.91 -7.45
N ALA A 33 17.19 3.80 -7.30
CA ALA A 33 17.03 5.26 -7.28
C ALA A 33 18.21 5.95 -7.98
N LYS A 34 18.10 7.26 -8.22
CA LYS A 34 19.25 8.08 -8.67
C LYS A 34 20.27 8.27 -7.54
N GLU A 35 21.49 8.73 -7.92
CA GLU A 35 22.63 8.87 -7.00
C GLU A 35 22.40 9.77 -5.78
N ASP A 36 21.46 10.72 -5.86
CA ASP A 36 21.07 11.63 -4.78
C ASP A 36 19.99 11.07 -3.84
N GLY A 37 19.74 9.76 -3.89
CA GLY A 37 18.66 9.00 -3.24
C GLY A 37 18.41 9.23 -1.74
N THR A 38 18.30 10.49 -1.33
CA THR A 38 18.05 10.93 0.05
C THR A 38 16.70 10.44 0.63
N GLU A 39 15.86 9.82 -0.20
CA GLU A 39 14.56 9.30 0.19
C GLU A 39 14.57 7.81 0.57
N LEU A 40 15.70 7.15 0.47
CA LEU A 40 15.83 5.75 0.81
C LEU A 40 16.23 5.57 2.28
N ARG A 41 15.82 4.47 2.87
CA ARG A 41 16.26 4.08 4.22
C ARG A 41 17.78 3.89 4.24
N GLU A 42 18.43 4.30 5.31
CA GLU A 42 19.90 4.23 5.46
C GLU A 42 20.45 2.80 5.34
N ASP A 43 19.68 1.80 5.76
CA ASP A 43 20.04 0.38 5.72
C ASP A 43 19.89 -0.28 4.34
N VAL A 44 19.29 0.43 3.38
CA VAL A 44 19.02 -0.12 2.04
C VAL A 44 20.06 0.28 1.01
N CYS A 45 20.77 1.37 1.21
CA CYS A 45 21.26 2.17 0.08
C CYS A 45 22.73 2.06 -0.24
N PHE A 46 23.60 1.68 0.68
CA PHE A 46 24.99 2.11 0.52
C PHE A 46 25.99 1.01 0.74
N ASP A 47 26.58 0.58 -0.35
CA ASP A 47 27.71 -0.36 -0.37
C ASP A 47 29.05 0.29 -0.77
N SER A 48 29.15 1.62 -0.89
CA SER A 48 30.42 2.21 -1.25
C SER A 48 30.93 3.23 -0.23
N LEU A 49 32.19 3.07 0.13
CA LEU A 49 32.97 3.99 0.97
C LEU A 49 33.18 5.38 0.36
N SER A 50 32.75 5.62 -0.89
CA SER A 50 33.05 6.82 -1.65
C SER A 50 31.88 7.59 -2.21
N GLY A 51 30.65 7.13 -2.05
CA GLY A 51 29.47 7.79 -2.60
C GLY A 51 28.23 6.94 -2.53
N VAL A 52 27.10 7.62 -2.56
CA VAL A 52 25.76 7.06 -2.49
C VAL A 52 25.41 6.46 -3.85
N GLU A 53 25.76 5.21 -4.09
CA GLU A 53 25.22 4.49 -5.25
C GLU A 53 24.03 3.65 -4.82
N ALA A 54 22.86 3.97 -5.38
CA ALA A 54 21.70 3.12 -5.18
C ALA A 54 21.95 1.74 -5.81
N ILE A 55 21.70 0.69 -5.04
CA ILE A 55 21.74 -0.69 -5.52
C ILE A 55 20.81 -0.90 -6.70
N ASN A 56 21.00 -1.94 -7.48
CA ASN A 56 20.03 -2.30 -8.51
C ASN A 56 18.76 -2.91 -7.91
N TRP A 57 17.71 -3.00 -8.71
CA TRP A 57 16.40 -3.43 -8.22
C TRP A 57 16.38 -4.89 -7.78
N THR A 58 17.13 -5.76 -8.45
CA THR A 58 17.25 -7.18 -8.05
C THR A 58 17.89 -7.27 -6.67
N GLU A 59 19.00 -6.59 -6.44
CA GLU A 59 19.67 -6.58 -5.15
C GLU A 59 18.79 -6.00 -4.04
N ALA A 60 18.02 -4.94 -4.33
CA ALA A 60 17.05 -4.40 -3.39
C ALA A 60 15.96 -5.42 -3.02
N THR A 61 15.53 -6.24 -3.97
CA THR A 61 14.55 -7.30 -3.74
C THR A 61 15.13 -8.41 -2.87
N GLU A 62 16.38 -8.80 -3.10
CA GLU A 62 17.08 -9.79 -2.27
C GLU A 62 17.28 -9.29 -0.84
N ARG A 63 17.68 -8.02 -0.66
CA ARG A 63 17.83 -7.41 0.67
C ARG A 63 16.50 -7.28 1.40
N PHE A 64 15.43 -6.94 0.68
CA PHE A 64 14.08 -6.95 1.24
C PHE A 64 13.69 -8.34 1.74
N GLY A 65 13.95 -9.40 0.95
CA GLY A 65 13.67 -10.77 1.35
C GLY A 65 14.41 -11.17 2.61
N ALA A 66 15.71 -10.92 2.69
CA ALA A 66 16.53 -11.20 3.86
C ALA A 66 16.04 -10.43 5.11
N TRP A 67 15.70 -9.14 4.94
CA TRP A 67 15.09 -8.36 6.02
C TRP A 67 13.75 -8.93 6.45
N TYR A 68 12.88 -9.28 5.49
CA TYR A 68 11.56 -9.84 5.79
C TYR A 68 11.66 -11.13 6.59
N ASP A 69 12.52 -12.07 6.18
CA ASP A 69 12.73 -13.32 6.88
C ASP A 69 13.27 -13.09 8.31
N SER A 70 14.14 -12.10 8.50
CA SER A 70 14.65 -11.76 9.84
C SER A 70 13.60 -11.14 10.76
N GLN A 71 12.54 -10.54 10.21
CA GLN A 71 11.49 -9.87 10.99
C GLN A 71 10.26 -10.75 11.22
N ARG A 72 10.09 -11.80 10.41
CA ARG A 72 8.87 -12.63 10.41
C ARG A 72 8.55 -13.25 11.76
N ASP A 73 9.58 -13.74 12.44
CA ASP A 73 9.45 -14.47 13.71
C ASP A 73 9.63 -13.55 14.93
N THR A 74 9.88 -12.27 14.69
CA THR A 74 10.06 -11.28 15.76
C THR A 74 8.73 -10.96 16.45
N LYS A 75 8.70 -11.08 17.78
CA LYS A 75 7.53 -10.76 18.60
C LYS A 75 7.77 -9.53 19.47
N ILE A 76 6.73 -8.73 19.64
CA ILE A 76 6.65 -7.71 20.67
C ILE A 76 6.22 -8.39 21.96
N VAL A 77 6.94 -8.15 23.04
CA VAL A 77 6.62 -8.65 24.38
C VAL A 77 6.10 -7.50 25.22
N ILE A 78 4.94 -7.72 25.84
CA ILE A 78 4.31 -6.78 26.76
C ILE A 78 4.11 -7.44 28.13
N GLN A 79 4.09 -6.65 29.19
CA GLN A 79 3.83 -7.10 30.56
C GLN A 79 2.76 -6.22 31.18
N ASN A 80 1.85 -6.82 31.95
CA ASN A 80 0.90 -6.09 32.77
C ASN A 80 1.46 -5.84 34.19
N GLU A 81 0.71 -5.07 34.99
CA GLU A 81 1.08 -4.74 36.38
C GLU A 81 1.09 -5.96 37.32
N LEU A 82 0.55 -7.10 36.90
CA LEU A 82 0.60 -8.36 37.64
C LEU A 82 1.85 -9.18 37.30
N GLY A 83 2.67 -8.74 36.34
CA GLY A 83 3.84 -9.45 35.86
C GLY A 83 3.50 -10.53 34.81
N GLU A 84 2.28 -10.58 34.31
CA GLU A 84 1.90 -11.51 33.23
C GLU A 84 2.48 -11.03 31.91
N LEU A 85 3.09 -11.95 31.16
CA LEU A 85 3.68 -11.68 29.86
C LEU A 85 2.70 -12.05 28.73
N SER A 86 2.66 -11.23 27.73
CA SER A 86 2.01 -11.53 26.46
C SER A 86 2.93 -11.19 25.31
N ALA A 87 2.91 -11.99 24.25
CA ALA A 87 3.75 -11.77 23.08
C ALA A 87 2.91 -11.89 21.80
N PHE A 88 3.13 -10.99 20.85
CA PHE A 88 2.48 -11.00 19.55
C PHE A 88 3.45 -10.60 18.46
N ASN A 89 3.21 -11.10 17.25
CA ASN A 89 4.09 -10.83 16.13
C ASN A 89 4.22 -9.32 15.88
N THR A 90 5.44 -8.87 15.61
CA THR A 90 5.68 -7.47 15.24
C THR A 90 4.83 -7.11 14.03
N PRO A 91 3.97 -6.06 14.10
CA PRO A 91 3.16 -5.66 12.95
C PRO A 91 4.05 -5.36 11.74
N ASN A 92 3.95 -6.20 10.72
CA ASN A 92 4.70 -6.06 9.49
C ASN A 92 3.72 -5.98 8.31
N ARG A 93 3.73 -4.84 7.61
CA ARG A 93 2.80 -4.56 6.51
C ARG A 93 2.95 -5.48 5.29
N PHE A 94 4.00 -6.29 5.24
CA PHE A 94 4.27 -7.22 4.14
C PHE A 94 3.80 -8.65 4.43
N THR A 95 3.29 -8.91 5.64
CA THR A 95 2.82 -10.26 6.02
C THR A 95 1.43 -10.57 5.46
N PRO A 96 1.09 -11.86 5.29
CA PRO A 96 -0.25 -12.28 4.90
C PRO A 96 -1.34 -11.74 5.84
N GLU A 97 -1.12 -11.79 7.15
CA GLU A 97 -2.07 -11.35 8.17
C GLU A 97 -2.38 -9.86 8.04
N TYR A 98 -1.38 -9.05 7.74
CA TYR A 98 -1.59 -7.62 7.52
C TYR A 98 -2.45 -7.38 6.27
N ARG A 99 -2.23 -8.12 5.19
CA ARG A 99 -3.03 -8.03 3.97
C ARG A 99 -4.48 -8.49 4.20
N GLU A 100 -4.68 -9.58 4.93
CA GLU A 100 -6.01 -10.05 5.34
C GLU A 100 -6.74 -9.01 6.19
N MET A 101 -6.04 -8.38 7.12
CA MET A 101 -6.57 -7.27 7.91
C MET A 101 -7.00 -6.09 7.02
N LEU A 102 -6.18 -5.69 6.05
CA LEU A 102 -6.53 -4.60 5.12
C LEU A 102 -7.73 -4.98 4.25
N TYR A 103 -7.82 -6.25 3.81
CA TYR A 103 -8.98 -6.76 3.08
C TYR A 103 -10.25 -6.67 3.92
N ALA A 104 -10.21 -7.16 5.15
CA ALA A 104 -11.34 -7.09 6.08
C ALA A 104 -11.79 -5.64 6.36
N ARG A 105 -10.83 -4.72 6.54
CA ARG A 105 -11.08 -3.28 6.72
C ARG A 105 -11.73 -2.65 5.48
N SER A 106 -11.28 -3.01 4.30
CA SER A 106 -11.87 -2.51 3.05
C SER A 106 -13.31 -2.99 2.85
N GLN A 107 -13.60 -4.23 3.22
CA GLN A 107 -14.97 -4.74 3.25
C GLN A 107 -15.84 -4.03 4.31
N ALA A 108 -15.27 -3.74 5.48
CA ALA A 108 -15.97 -3.00 6.53
C ALA A 108 -16.35 -1.59 6.07
N LEU A 109 -15.41 -0.88 5.38
CA LEU A 109 -15.67 0.43 4.77
C LEU A 109 -16.90 0.37 3.85
N GLU A 110 -16.88 -0.53 2.88
CA GLU A 110 -17.98 -0.62 1.91
C GLU A 110 -19.29 -0.97 2.56
N ARG A 111 -19.30 -1.92 3.50
CA ARG A 111 -20.48 -2.30 4.27
C ARG A 111 -21.03 -1.10 5.06
N GLY A 112 -20.17 -0.37 5.79
CA GLY A 112 -20.59 0.80 6.56
C GLY A 112 -21.15 1.91 5.67
N LEU A 113 -20.56 2.15 4.48
CA LEU A 113 -21.08 3.11 3.53
C LEU A 113 -22.39 2.67 2.89
N ARG A 114 -22.59 1.37 2.63
CA ARG A 114 -23.89 0.82 2.18
C ARG A 114 -25.00 0.97 3.24
N GLU A 115 -24.66 0.73 4.49
CA GLU A 115 -25.58 0.95 5.59
C GLU A 115 -25.96 2.43 5.73
N ARG A 116 -24.95 3.32 5.63
CA ARG A 116 -25.12 4.78 5.78
C ARG A 116 -25.88 5.43 4.61
N TRP A 117 -25.58 5.05 3.37
CA TRP A 117 -26.11 5.72 2.16
C TRP A 117 -27.11 4.88 1.36
N GLY A 118 -27.18 3.59 1.61
CA GLY A 118 -28.12 2.67 0.96
C GLY A 118 -28.05 2.74 -0.57
N LYS A 119 -29.20 2.92 -1.19
CA LYS A 119 -29.32 3.01 -2.67
C LYS A 119 -28.65 4.25 -3.29
N LEU A 120 -28.23 5.20 -2.47
CA LEU A 120 -27.53 6.41 -2.94
C LEU A 120 -26.02 6.19 -3.06
N LEU A 121 -25.47 5.08 -2.59
CA LEU A 121 -24.05 4.80 -2.76
C LEU A 121 -23.72 4.60 -4.24
N HIS A 122 -22.80 5.41 -4.75
CA HIS A 122 -22.14 5.27 -6.05
C HIS A 122 -20.66 5.16 -5.84
N THR A 123 -19.97 4.53 -6.77
CA THR A 123 -18.51 4.38 -6.70
C THR A 123 -17.87 4.82 -8.00
N ALA A 124 -16.70 5.41 -7.89
CA ALA A 124 -15.81 5.65 -9.03
C ALA A 124 -14.45 5.06 -8.71
N MET A 125 -13.83 4.41 -9.67
CA MET A 125 -12.45 3.95 -9.58
C MET A 125 -11.61 4.74 -10.58
N LEU A 126 -10.55 5.37 -10.10
CA LEU A 126 -9.58 6.08 -10.91
C LEU A 126 -8.26 5.31 -10.88
N THR A 127 -7.62 5.17 -12.04
CA THR A 127 -6.28 4.60 -12.18
C THR A 127 -5.33 5.68 -12.68
N LEU A 128 -4.29 5.99 -11.89
CA LEU A 128 -3.31 7.01 -12.23
C LEU A 128 -1.91 6.38 -12.30
N THR A 129 -1.17 6.72 -13.33
CA THR A 129 0.15 6.14 -13.61
C THR A 129 1.21 7.22 -13.86
N ALA A 130 2.48 6.82 -13.73
CA ALA A 130 3.63 7.58 -14.16
C ALA A 130 4.49 6.69 -15.07
N SER A 131 5.15 7.27 -16.08
CA SER A 131 5.94 6.48 -17.02
C SER A 131 7.03 5.65 -16.33
N SER A 132 7.11 4.39 -16.68
CA SER A 132 8.16 3.45 -16.28
C SER A 132 9.45 3.59 -17.12
N THR A 133 9.41 4.39 -18.20
CA THR A 133 10.54 4.63 -19.09
C THR A 133 10.86 6.11 -19.23
N ASP A 134 12.11 6.41 -19.56
CA ASP A 134 12.55 7.74 -19.97
C ASP A 134 12.18 8.04 -21.44
N ASP A 135 12.49 9.26 -21.91
CA ASP A 135 12.23 9.70 -23.29
C ASP A 135 12.96 8.87 -24.35
N CYS A 136 14.02 8.15 -23.97
CA CYS A 136 14.77 7.23 -24.83
C CYS A 136 14.22 5.81 -24.79
N GLY A 137 13.21 5.54 -23.96
CA GLY A 137 12.61 4.23 -23.75
C GLY A 137 13.41 3.31 -22.82
N ASN A 138 14.39 3.82 -22.08
CA ASN A 138 15.09 3.04 -21.07
C ASN A 138 14.27 2.96 -19.78
N PRO A 139 14.35 1.84 -19.03
CA PRO A 139 13.73 1.71 -17.72
C PRO A 139 14.21 2.80 -16.76
N ARG A 140 13.29 3.47 -16.09
CA ARG A 140 13.58 4.46 -15.05
C ARG A 140 13.84 3.80 -13.71
N PRO A 141 14.59 4.43 -12.79
CA PRO A 141 14.64 4.01 -11.40
C PRO A 141 13.23 3.98 -10.80
N PRO A 142 12.78 2.86 -10.17
CA PRO A 142 11.42 2.72 -9.68
C PRO A 142 11.05 3.71 -8.57
N VAL A 143 12.03 4.14 -7.77
CA VAL A 143 11.82 5.16 -6.74
C VAL A 143 11.51 6.52 -7.36
N GLU A 144 12.13 6.84 -8.51
CA GLU A 144 11.84 8.07 -9.26
C GLU A 144 10.44 8.06 -9.85
N GLN A 145 10.02 6.91 -10.39
CA GLN A 145 8.67 6.73 -10.91
C GLN A 145 7.62 6.88 -9.80
N LEU A 146 7.85 6.27 -8.65
CA LEU A 146 6.99 6.41 -7.47
C LEU A 146 6.94 7.86 -6.95
N ARG A 147 8.08 8.57 -6.96
CA ARG A 147 8.16 9.97 -6.55
C ARG A 147 7.33 10.87 -7.47
N ASP A 148 7.43 10.67 -8.78
CA ASP A 148 6.65 11.43 -9.75
C ASP A 148 5.14 11.20 -9.57
N LEU A 149 4.74 9.95 -9.34
CA LEU A 149 3.36 9.59 -9.05
C LEU A 149 2.87 10.28 -7.75
N ASP A 150 3.67 10.23 -6.70
CA ASP A 150 3.36 10.83 -5.38
C ASP A 150 3.30 12.38 -5.44
N ALA A 151 4.07 13.01 -6.32
CA ALA A 151 4.08 14.46 -6.50
C ALA A 151 2.70 15.03 -6.89
N SER A 152 1.89 14.26 -7.60
CA SER A 152 0.54 14.66 -7.98
C SER A 152 -0.52 14.46 -6.89
N TRP A 153 -0.23 13.66 -5.84
CA TRP A 153 -1.22 13.18 -4.88
C TRP A 153 -2.04 14.29 -4.20
N GLU A 154 -1.37 15.32 -3.70
CA GLU A 154 -2.05 16.44 -3.05
C GLU A 154 -2.93 17.25 -4.01
N ALA A 155 -2.52 17.39 -5.27
CA ALA A 155 -3.30 18.07 -6.30
C ALA A 155 -4.54 17.24 -6.68
N VAL A 156 -4.39 15.92 -6.79
CA VAL A 156 -5.47 14.96 -7.05
C VAL A 156 -6.50 15.02 -5.91
N ARG A 157 -6.07 14.92 -4.66
CA ARG A 157 -6.97 15.02 -3.51
C ARG A 157 -7.76 16.33 -3.48
N ARG A 158 -7.08 17.46 -3.73
CA ARG A 158 -7.75 18.78 -3.79
C ARG A 158 -8.73 18.88 -4.95
N ALA A 159 -8.43 18.25 -6.08
CA ALA A 159 -9.34 18.20 -7.22
C ALA A 159 -10.57 17.35 -6.90
N LEU A 160 -10.40 16.16 -6.30
CA LEU A 160 -11.51 15.32 -5.81
C LEU A 160 -12.42 16.11 -4.84
N SER A 161 -11.82 16.79 -3.88
CA SER A 161 -12.57 17.60 -2.91
C SER A 161 -13.41 18.70 -3.57
N ARG A 162 -12.91 19.34 -4.64
CA ARG A 162 -13.67 20.35 -5.38
C ARG A 162 -14.77 19.76 -6.25
N VAL A 163 -14.49 18.63 -6.92
CA VAL A 163 -15.47 17.94 -7.78
C VAL A 163 -16.65 17.41 -6.97
N LEU A 164 -16.41 17.06 -5.71
CA LEU A 164 -17.38 16.43 -4.82
C LEU A 164 -17.78 17.33 -3.62
N GLU A 165 -17.53 18.66 -3.69
CA GLU A 165 -17.72 19.60 -2.56
C GLU A 165 -19.13 19.63 -1.97
N ASP A 166 -20.15 19.42 -2.81
CA ASP A 166 -21.56 19.41 -2.41
C ASP A 166 -22.08 18.03 -2.00
N ARG A 167 -21.19 17.04 -1.79
CA ARG A 167 -21.55 15.64 -1.55
C ARG A 167 -20.85 15.09 -0.32
N GLU A 168 -21.49 14.08 0.29
CA GLU A 168 -20.79 13.19 1.21
C GLU A 168 -19.98 12.19 0.38
N TRP A 169 -18.70 12.06 0.66
CA TRP A 169 -17.82 11.15 -0.05
C TRP A 169 -16.63 10.71 0.80
N GLU A 170 -16.12 9.52 0.51
CA GLU A 170 -14.91 8.97 1.10
C GLU A 170 -14.07 8.34 0.00
N TYR A 171 -12.79 8.08 0.28
CA TYR A 171 -11.92 7.37 -0.66
C TYR A 171 -11.01 6.37 0.03
N LEU A 172 -10.57 5.41 -0.76
CA LEU A 172 -9.47 4.50 -0.46
C LEU A 172 -8.53 4.49 -1.66
N ALA A 173 -7.30 4.95 -1.47
CA ALA A 173 -6.27 4.88 -2.49
C ALA A 173 -5.27 3.77 -2.15
N ILE A 174 -4.90 2.98 -3.17
CA ILE A 174 -3.98 1.86 -3.06
C ILE A 174 -2.92 1.97 -4.14
N LEU A 175 -1.65 1.86 -3.73
CA LEU A 175 -0.54 1.69 -4.65
C LEU A 175 -0.40 0.21 -4.96
N GLU A 176 -0.34 -0.14 -6.24
CA GLU A 176 -0.28 -1.50 -6.72
C GLU A 176 0.86 -1.69 -7.72
N PRO A 177 1.45 -2.90 -7.80
CA PRO A 177 2.43 -3.22 -8.81
C PRO A 177 1.77 -3.48 -10.17
N HIS A 178 2.36 -2.93 -11.20
CA HIS A 178 2.20 -3.42 -12.55
C HIS A 178 2.97 -4.75 -12.74
N GLU A 179 2.72 -5.51 -13.80
CA GLU A 179 3.46 -6.76 -14.12
C GLU A 179 4.99 -6.57 -14.20
N SER A 180 5.43 -5.37 -14.49
CA SER A 180 6.85 -4.99 -14.47
C SER A 180 7.41 -4.75 -13.07
N GLY A 181 6.55 -4.55 -12.06
CA GLY A 181 6.90 -4.15 -10.68
C GLY A 181 6.84 -2.64 -10.44
N TYR A 182 6.67 -1.81 -11.48
CA TYR A 182 6.41 -0.38 -11.31
C TYR A 182 5.05 -0.13 -10.69
N VAL A 183 4.87 1.06 -10.13
CA VAL A 183 3.72 1.40 -9.30
C VAL A 183 2.68 2.20 -10.07
N HIS A 184 1.42 1.87 -9.88
CA HIS A 184 0.31 2.75 -10.18
C HIS A 184 -0.58 2.94 -8.94
N VAL A 185 -1.47 3.92 -8.97
CA VAL A 185 -2.43 4.13 -7.89
C VAL A 185 -3.85 3.91 -8.37
N HIS A 186 -4.58 3.07 -7.67
CA HIS A 186 -6.01 2.96 -7.77
C HIS A 186 -6.68 3.77 -6.66
N ILE A 187 -7.64 4.62 -7.03
CA ILE A 187 -8.38 5.43 -6.08
C ILE A 187 -9.85 5.00 -6.18
N GLY A 188 -10.32 4.27 -5.19
CA GLY A 188 -11.74 4.00 -5.02
C GLY A 188 -12.42 5.17 -4.32
N VAL A 189 -13.33 5.82 -5.01
CA VAL A 189 -14.12 6.94 -4.50
C VAL A 189 -15.53 6.47 -4.26
N PHE A 190 -16.01 6.65 -3.05
CA PHE A 190 -17.38 6.32 -2.62
C PHE A 190 -18.15 7.61 -2.45
N VAL A 191 -19.29 7.74 -3.12
CA VAL A 191 -20.04 9.01 -3.18
C VAL A 191 -21.51 8.77 -2.90
N LYS A 192 -22.11 9.64 -2.11
CA LYS A 192 -23.55 9.71 -1.93
C LYS A 192 -24.21 10.45 -3.09
N GLY A 193 -24.90 9.74 -3.92
CA GLY A 193 -25.59 10.26 -5.12
C GLY A 193 -24.86 9.99 -6.42
N PRO A 194 -25.54 10.20 -7.57
CA PRO A 194 -25.02 9.82 -8.86
C PRO A 194 -23.82 10.66 -9.28
N VAL A 195 -22.82 10.01 -9.86
CA VAL A 195 -21.66 10.61 -10.51
C VAL A 195 -21.52 10.06 -11.92
N VAL A 196 -20.86 10.79 -12.80
CA VAL A 196 -20.53 10.41 -14.17
C VAL A 196 -19.04 10.60 -14.41
N VAL A 197 -18.49 9.87 -15.37
CA VAL A 197 -17.04 9.81 -15.66
C VAL A 197 -16.47 11.20 -15.93
N GLU A 198 -17.16 12.01 -16.71
CA GLU A 198 -16.69 13.35 -17.14
C GLU A 198 -16.49 14.31 -15.96
N GLN A 199 -17.19 14.10 -14.82
CA GLN A 199 -16.99 14.92 -13.62
C GLN A 199 -15.58 14.80 -13.06
N PHE A 200 -14.88 13.70 -13.32
CA PHE A 200 -13.53 13.44 -12.82
C PHE A 200 -12.42 13.98 -13.73
N GLN A 201 -12.73 14.57 -14.90
CA GLN A 201 -11.73 15.20 -15.76
C GLN A 201 -10.79 16.16 -15.03
N PRO A 202 -11.29 17.08 -14.13
CA PRO A 202 -10.40 17.97 -13.37
C PRO A 202 -9.40 17.23 -12.46
N VAL A 203 -9.72 16.00 -12.04
CA VAL A 203 -8.84 15.14 -11.22
C VAL A 203 -7.72 14.59 -12.08
N ILE A 204 -8.05 14.08 -13.27
CA ILE A 204 -7.08 13.62 -14.27
C ILE A 204 -6.16 14.78 -14.68
N ASP A 205 -6.72 15.95 -15.00
CA ASP A 205 -5.95 17.16 -15.32
C ASP A 205 -5.01 17.58 -14.19
N ALA A 206 -5.43 17.41 -12.94
CA ALA A 206 -4.58 17.70 -11.79
C ALA A 206 -3.41 16.73 -11.69
N HIS A 207 -3.64 15.44 -11.99
CA HIS A 207 -2.58 14.44 -12.07
C HIS A 207 -1.59 14.78 -13.19
N LEU A 208 -2.06 14.95 -14.42
CA LEU A 208 -1.23 15.25 -15.59
C LEU A 208 -0.37 16.50 -15.41
N ARG A 209 -0.89 17.54 -14.75
CA ARG A 209 -0.11 18.77 -14.48
C ARG A 209 0.95 18.63 -13.38
N ASN A 210 0.79 17.67 -12.46
CA ASN A 210 1.64 17.59 -11.27
C ASN A 210 2.47 16.30 -11.20
N CYS A 211 2.22 15.33 -12.08
CA CYS A 211 3.07 14.17 -12.29
C CYS A 211 3.93 14.41 -13.55
N PRO A 212 5.24 14.65 -13.41
CA PRO A 212 6.11 15.06 -14.52
C PRO A 212 6.14 14.09 -15.70
N THR A 213 5.82 12.83 -15.44
CA THR A 213 5.94 11.72 -16.41
C THR A 213 4.62 11.01 -16.69
N ALA A 214 3.49 11.61 -16.29
CA ALA A 214 2.17 11.12 -16.67
C ALA A 214 1.88 11.46 -18.15
N GLY A 215 1.51 10.46 -18.93
CA GLY A 215 1.13 10.62 -20.34
C GLY A 215 -0.36 10.79 -20.53
N GLU A 216 -0.79 11.69 -21.43
CA GLU A 216 -2.21 11.90 -21.74
C GLU A 216 -2.88 10.64 -22.31
N GLN A 217 -2.15 9.84 -23.09
CA GLN A 217 -2.67 8.61 -23.67
C GLN A 217 -3.07 7.55 -22.63
N ALA A 218 -2.34 7.50 -21.50
CA ALA A 218 -2.62 6.58 -20.42
C ALA A 218 -3.70 7.09 -19.45
N HIS A 219 -4.25 8.29 -19.71
CA HIS A 219 -5.20 8.96 -18.80
C HIS A 219 -6.44 9.50 -19.53
N GLN A 220 -6.86 8.81 -20.59
CA GLN A 220 -8.10 9.12 -21.27
C GLN A 220 -9.29 8.62 -20.46
N LEU A 221 -10.38 9.40 -20.41
CA LEU A 221 -11.61 8.97 -19.73
C LEU A 221 -12.27 7.78 -20.44
N PHE A 222 -12.14 7.73 -21.75
CA PHE A 222 -12.71 6.70 -22.62
C PHE A 222 -11.64 6.17 -23.56
N ASP A 223 -11.67 4.89 -23.82
CA ASP A 223 -10.81 4.25 -24.82
C ASP A 223 -11.32 4.52 -26.26
N ASP A 224 -10.61 3.98 -27.25
CA ASP A 224 -10.94 4.15 -28.68
C ASP A 224 -12.31 3.54 -29.06
N ASP A 225 -12.82 2.60 -28.27
CA ASP A 225 -14.13 1.98 -28.43
C ASP A 225 -15.25 2.73 -27.69
N GLY A 226 -14.88 3.79 -26.95
CA GLY A 226 -15.81 4.62 -26.17
C GLY A 226 -16.20 4.01 -24.82
N GLU A 227 -15.49 2.98 -24.37
CA GLU A 227 -15.66 2.40 -23.04
C GLU A 227 -14.90 3.21 -21.98
N GLU A 228 -15.42 3.21 -20.73
CA GLU A 228 -14.74 3.86 -19.61
C GLU A 228 -13.35 3.27 -19.37
N ASP A 229 -12.32 4.10 -19.33
CA ASP A 229 -10.91 3.68 -19.17
C ASP A 229 -10.31 4.11 -17.83
N THR A 230 -9.64 5.24 -17.76
CA THR A 230 -8.95 5.73 -16.55
C THR A 230 -9.91 5.93 -15.37
N VAL A 231 -11.15 6.31 -15.64
CA VAL A 231 -12.21 6.49 -14.64
C VAL A 231 -13.38 5.58 -14.96
N ARG A 232 -13.76 4.77 -13.98
CA ARG A 232 -14.90 3.85 -14.10
C ARG A 232 -15.92 4.15 -13.02
N VAL A 233 -17.14 4.42 -13.44
CA VAL A 233 -18.23 4.75 -12.52
C VAL A 233 -19.22 3.60 -12.43
N ARG A 234 -19.58 3.22 -11.19
CA ARG A 234 -20.60 2.20 -10.96
C ARG A 234 -21.60 2.69 -9.92
N LYS A 235 -22.83 2.34 -10.14
CA LYS A 235 -23.86 2.48 -9.13
C LYS A 235 -23.76 1.28 -8.22
N SER A 236 -23.63 1.49 -6.92
CA SER A 236 -23.80 0.44 -5.93
C SER A 236 -25.24 -0.04 -6.01
N SER A 237 -25.49 -1.01 -6.86
CA SER A 237 -26.85 -1.41 -7.17
C SER A 237 -27.30 -2.57 -6.32
N HIS A 238 -28.62 -2.62 -6.21
CA HIS A 238 -29.46 -3.71 -5.86
C HIS A 238 -28.82 -5.09 -6.07
N PRO A 239 -28.99 -6.05 -5.15
CA PRO A 239 -28.40 -7.40 -5.18
C PRO A 239 -28.72 -8.25 -6.44
N SER A 240 -29.55 -7.73 -7.36
CA SER A 240 -30.02 -8.45 -8.55
C SER A 240 -29.33 -8.07 -9.86
N ARG A 241 -28.30 -7.21 -9.84
CA ARG A 241 -27.53 -6.87 -11.03
C ARG A 241 -26.07 -7.26 -10.87
N ASN A 242 -25.65 -8.27 -11.62
CA ASN A 242 -24.27 -8.81 -11.67
C ASN A 242 -23.29 -7.98 -12.52
N ASP A 243 -23.56 -6.72 -12.77
CA ASP A 243 -22.83 -5.92 -13.76
C ASP A 243 -21.99 -4.81 -13.12
N GLY A 244 -21.60 -4.92 -11.89
CA GLY A 244 -20.81 -3.89 -11.23
C GLY A 244 -19.80 -4.43 -10.27
N VAL A 245 -18.84 -3.62 -9.92
CA VAL A 245 -17.99 -3.87 -8.77
C VAL A 245 -18.89 -3.85 -7.56
N GLU A 246 -19.48 -4.99 -7.19
CA GLU A 246 -20.32 -5.12 -6.03
C GLU A 246 -19.54 -4.81 -4.74
N ASN A 247 -18.21 -4.79 -4.83
CA ASN A 247 -17.29 -4.57 -3.73
C ASN A 247 -16.05 -3.82 -4.20
N LEU A 248 -16.13 -2.51 -4.42
CA LEU A 248 -14.96 -1.72 -4.79
C LEU A 248 -13.85 -1.81 -3.71
N GLY A 249 -14.23 -1.75 -2.44
CA GLY A 249 -13.29 -1.94 -1.34
C GLY A 249 -12.66 -3.33 -1.35
N ALA A 250 -13.48 -4.37 -1.59
CA ALA A 250 -12.97 -5.74 -1.70
C ALA A 250 -12.12 -5.93 -2.98
N TYR A 251 -12.48 -5.29 -4.09
CA TYR A 251 -11.69 -5.31 -5.33
C TYR A 251 -10.30 -4.71 -5.09
N LEU A 252 -10.24 -3.50 -4.54
CA LEU A 252 -8.97 -2.83 -4.21
C LEU A 252 -8.11 -3.65 -3.24
N ALA A 253 -8.76 -4.32 -2.27
CA ALA A 253 -8.06 -5.15 -1.31
C ALA A 253 -7.73 -6.56 -1.84
N ALA A 254 -8.44 -7.06 -2.84
CA ALA A 254 -8.17 -8.38 -3.43
C ALA A 254 -6.79 -8.46 -4.08
N TYR A 255 -6.29 -7.35 -4.64
CA TYR A 255 -4.91 -7.25 -5.09
C TYR A 255 -3.90 -7.43 -3.95
N MET A 256 -4.29 -7.10 -2.73
CA MET A 256 -3.40 -7.28 -1.57
C MET A 256 -3.55 -8.65 -0.90
N ALA A 257 -4.73 -9.27 -0.99
CA ALA A 257 -5.05 -10.50 -0.25
C ALA A 257 -5.43 -11.71 -1.13
N GLY A 258 -6.06 -11.48 -2.29
CA GLY A 258 -6.85 -12.51 -2.96
C GLY A 258 -6.08 -13.54 -3.78
N GLU A 259 -4.98 -13.20 -4.42
CA GLU A 259 -4.14 -14.15 -5.15
C GLU A 259 -2.89 -14.56 -4.36
N TYR A 260 -2.65 -13.92 -3.22
CA TYR A 260 -1.36 -13.88 -2.58
C TYR A 260 -1.44 -14.22 -1.09
N GLY A 261 -2.06 -15.34 -0.76
CA GLY A 261 -2.04 -15.91 0.61
C GLY A 261 -0.64 -16.36 1.07
N ASN A 262 0.39 -16.09 0.27
CA ASN A 262 1.75 -16.53 0.48
C ASN A 262 2.60 -15.49 1.21
N GLU A 263 3.73 -15.93 1.74
CA GLU A 263 4.76 -15.06 2.31
C GLU A 263 5.30 -14.06 1.27
N ALA A 264 5.80 -12.91 1.70
CA ALA A 264 6.26 -11.86 0.79
C ALA A 264 7.37 -12.34 -0.18
N THR A 265 8.21 -13.27 0.28
CA THR A 265 9.30 -13.88 -0.51
C THR A 265 8.83 -14.94 -1.49
N GLU A 266 7.60 -15.43 -1.35
CA GLU A 266 6.98 -16.42 -2.24
C GLU A 266 6.08 -15.78 -3.30
N MET A 267 5.91 -14.46 -3.25
CA MET A 267 5.11 -13.70 -4.20
C MET A 267 5.70 -13.74 -5.62
N PRO A 268 4.89 -13.48 -6.65
CA PRO A 268 5.41 -13.23 -7.99
C PRO A 268 6.47 -12.14 -8.01
N ALA A 269 7.44 -12.23 -8.92
CA ALA A 269 8.61 -11.35 -8.96
C ALA A 269 8.24 -9.85 -9.03
N HIS A 270 7.18 -9.47 -9.74
CA HIS A 270 6.73 -8.09 -9.81
C HIS A 270 6.22 -7.56 -8.46
N VAL A 271 5.56 -8.40 -7.67
CA VAL A 271 5.10 -8.05 -6.32
C VAL A 271 6.27 -7.92 -5.35
N GLN A 272 7.25 -8.85 -5.43
CA GLN A 272 8.46 -8.74 -4.62
C GLN A 272 9.25 -7.47 -4.93
N ARG A 273 9.37 -7.10 -6.21
CA ARG A 273 9.96 -5.83 -6.66
C ARG A 273 9.22 -4.61 -6.09
N PHE A 274 7.91 -4.62 -6.14
CA PHE A 274 7.08 -3.59 -5.52
C PHE A 274 7.31 -3.49 -4.02
N TYR A 275 7.32 -4.62 -3.31
CA TYR A 275 7.58 -4.63 -1.87
C TYR A 275 8.95 -4.08 -1.53
N ALA A 276 9.97 -4.40 -2.32
CA ALA A 276 11.31 -3.83 -2.15
C ALA A 276 11.29 -2.30 -2.27
N VAL A 277 10.55 -1.74 -3.24
CA VAL A 277 10.39 -0.27 -3.38
C VAL A 277 9.64 0.33 -2.20
N MET A 278 8.53 -0.28 -1.77
CA MET A 278 7.75 0.20 -0.63
C MET A 278 8.55 0.12 0.69
N TRP A 279 9.33 -0.94 0.87
CA TRP A 279 10.22 -1.11 2.02
C TRP A 279 11.34 -0.08 2.01
N ALA A 280 12.05 0.05 0.90
CA ALA A 280 13.17 0.96 0.75
C ALA A 280 12.79 2.44 0.96
N THR A 281 11.60 2.84 0.54
CA THR A 281 11.11 4.22 0.65
C THR A 281 10.28 4.50 1.90
N GLY A 282 9.86 3.49 2.64
CA GLY A 282 8.93 3.64 3.75
C GLY A 282 7.52 4.13 3.36
N LYS A 283 7.22 4.25 2.06
CA LYS A 283 5.95 4.79 1.57
C LYS A 283 4.76 3.90 1.94
N GLN A 284 3.64 4.54 2.28
CA GLN A 284 2.39 3.86 2.56
C GLN A 284 1.68 3.54 1.25
N TRP A 285 1.29 2.29 1.06
CA TRP A 285 0.54 1.87 -0.14
C TRP A 285 -0.98 1.87 0.05
N PHE A 286 -1.47 1.95 1.28
CA PHE A 286 -2.87 1.95 1.65
C PHE A 286 -3.21 3.29 2.31
N ARG A 287 -4.06 4.09 1.66
CA ARG A 287 -4.30 5.50 2.01
C ARG A 287 -5.80 5.80 2.04
N PRO A 288 -6.51 5.50 3.13
CA PRO A 288 -7.90 5.86 3.29
C PRO A 288 -8.06 7.35 3.62
N SER A 289 -9.23 7.91 3.29
CA SER A 289 -9.68 9.19 3.87
C SER A 289 -9.97 9.03 5.37
N ASN A 290 -10.06 10.14 6.10
CA ASN A 290 -10.31 10.10 7.55
C ASN A 290 -11.63 9.40 7.87
N GLY A 291 -12.72 9.73 7.17
CA GLY A 291 -14.01 9.08 7.41
C GLY A 291 -14.02 7.61 6.97
N ALA A 292 -13.27 7.25 5.92
CA ALA A 292 -13.04 5.86 5.56
C ALA A 292 -12.29 5.11 6.66
N GLN A 293 -11.26 5.72 7.24
CA GLN A 293 -10.48 5.12 8.33
C GLN A 293 -11.35 4.84 9.57
N GLU A 294 -12.26 5.74 9.91
CA GLU A 294 -13.21 5.54 11.01
C GLU A 294 -14.12 4.32 10.78
N LEU A 295 -14.62 4.16 9.55
CA LEU A 295 -15.46 3.02 9.18
C LEU A 295 -14.71 1.69 9.08
N MET A 296 -13.39 1.75 8.93
CA MET A 296 -12.50 0.59 8.86
C MET A 296 -12.05 0.07 10.23
N GLN A 297 -12.32 0.80 11.29
CA GLN A 297 -11.98 0.34 12.63
C GLN A 297 -12.85 -0.87 12.99
N PRO A 298 -12.27 -1.92 13.59
CA PRO A 298 -13.10 -2.97 14.18
C PRO A 298 -14.00 -2.31 15.23
N PRO A 299 -15.25 -2.80 15.39
CA PRO A 299 -16.04 -2.38 16.52
C PRO A 299 -15.22 -2.58 17.79
N ASP A 300 -15.29 -1.60 18.67
CA ASP A 300 -14.71 -1.72 20.02
C ASP A 300 -15.39 -2.94 20.67
N ASP A 301 -14.64 -4.04 20.77
CA ASP A 301 -15.16 -5.31 21.31
C ASP A 301 -15.26 -5.29 22.84
N GLY A 302 -14.87 -4.18 23.46
CA GLY A 302 -14.95 -4.00 24.90
C GLY A 302 -14.05 -4.97 25.67
N THR A 303 -13.09 -5.60 25.01
CA THR A 303 -12.09 -6.49 25.64
C THR A 303 -10.95 -5.71 26.27
N ASP A 304 -11.24 -4.54 26.83
CA ASP A 304 -10.34 -3.95 27.83
C ASP A 304 -10.35 -4.89 29.04
N ASP A 305 -9.31 -5.69 29.16
CA ASP A 305 -9.12 -6.59 30.33
C ASP A 305 -8.88 -5.81 31.63
N GLY A 306 -8.87 -4.47 31.55
CA GLY A 306 -8.67 -3.56 32.67
C GLY A 306 -7.24 -3.53 33.18
N HIS A 307 -6.30 -4.16 32.49
CA HIS A 307 -4.89 -4.19 32.83
C HIS A 307 -4.09 -3.15 32.05
N ASN A 308 -3.13 -2.52 32.73
CA ASN A 308 -2.15 -1.66 32.07
C ASN A 308 -1.00 -2.51 31.52
N TRP A 309 -0.87 -2.54 30.19
CA TRP A 309 0.18 -3.26 29.51
C TRP A 309 1.34 -2.32 29.13
N GLU A 310 2.53 -2.67 29.46
CA GLU A 310 3.76 -1.97 29.09
C GLU A 310 4.60 -2.82 28.16
N MET A 311 5.19 -2.21 27.13
CA MET A 311 6.10 -2.87 26.23
C MET A 311 7.44 -3.10 26.90
N LEU A 312 7.85 -4.36 27.07
CA LEU A 312 9.16 -4.73 27.58
C LEU A 312 10.23 -4.70 26.52
N GLY A 313 9.94 -5.21 25.32
CA GLY A 313 10.94 -5.29 24.28
C GLY A 313 10.49 -6.15 23.08
N ILE A 314 11.48 -6.68 22.37
CA ILE A 314 11.31 -7.53 21.19
C ILE A 314 12.04 -8.84 21.44
N ALA A 315 11.36 -9.96 21.12
CA ALA A 315 11.95 -11.30 21.11
C ALA A 315 12.18 -11.75 19.65
N PRO A 316 13.44 -11.79 19.17
CA PRO A 316 13.75 -12.09 17.77
C PRO A 316 13.36 -13.52 17.36
N ASP A 317 13.53 -14.48 18.25
CA ASP A 317 13.32 -15.90 17.96
C ASP A 317 11.97 -16.45 18.49
N GLY A 318 11.08 -15.54 18.85
CA GLY A 318 9.70 -15.88 19.17
C GLY A 318 9.46 -16.46 20.56
N ASP A 319 10.48 -16.75 21.37
CA ASP A 319 10.32 -17.18 22.76
C ASP A 319 10.51 -15.98 23.72
N PRO A 320 9.40 -15.48 24.33
CA PRO A 320 9.47 -14.32 25.19
C PRO A 320 10.21 -14.57 26.54
N GLU A 321 10.49 -15.82 26.89
CA GLU A 321 11.20 -16.16 28.12
C GLU A 321 12.71 -16.26 27.94
N GLU A 322 13.19 -16.49 26.70
CA GLU A 322 14.63 -16.74 26.44
C GLU A 322 15.43 -15.48 26.08
N GLU A 323 14.87 -14.53 25.34
CA GLU A 323 15.64 -13.36 24.88
C GLU A 323 14.74 -12.13 24.64
N ILE A 324 14.70 -11.22 25.60
CA ILE A 324 14.02 -9.92 25.42
C ILE A 324 15.07 -8.84 25.15
N ILE A 325 14.98 -8.19 24.00
CA ILE A 325 15.75 -7.00 23.68
C ILE A 325 14.97 -5.80 24.21
N GLU A 326 15.45 -5.19 25.30
CA GLU A 326 14.84 -3.97 25.86
C GLU A 326 14.99 -2.79 24.89
N ILE A 327 13.89 -2.09 24.63
CA ILE A 327 13.88 -0.88 23.82
C ILE A 327 13.93 0.32 24.76
N GLU A 328 15.11 0.95 24.90
CA GLU A 328 15.19 2.22 25.62
C GLU A 328 14.57 3.35 24.78
N PRO A 329 13.61 4.12 25.34
CA PRO A 329 13.12 5.32 24.67
C PRO A 329 14.22 6.40 24.69
N GLU A 330 14.80 6.75 23.55
CA GLU A 330 15.66 7.93 23.47
C GLU A 330 14.84 9.19 23.79
N ALA A 331 15.37 10.02 24.70
CA ALA A 331 14.80 11.31 25.05
C ALA A 331 14.69 12.20 23.80
N VAL A 332 13.47 12.61 23.50
CA VAL A 332 13.14 13.40 22.30
C VAL A 332 13.31 14.87 22.64
N ASP A 333 14.28 15.52 22.01
CA ASP A 333 14.26 16.96 21.80
C ASP A 333 13.94 17.21 20.32
N GLY A 334 12.72 17.72 20.05
CA GLY A 334 12.34 18.17 18.70
C GLY A 334 11.80 17.15 17.71
N GLY A 335 10.82 16.34 18.05
CA GLY A 335 9.76 15.96 17.08
C GLY A 335 9.98 14.75 16.16
N VAL A 336 11.09 14.02 16.18
CA VAL A 336 11.26 12.77 15.42
C VAL A 336 11.84 11.68 16.29
N ARG A 337 11.07 10.62 16.56
CA ARG A 337 11.53 9.49 17.37
C ARG A 337 12.44 8.57 16.53
N LYS A 338 13.74 8.64 16.72
CA LYS A 338 14.66 7.58 16.33
C LYS A 338 14.75 6.56 17.48
N ARG A 339 14.48 5.29 17.19
CA ARG A 339 14.67 4.19 18.13
C ARG A 339 16.02 3.52 17.86
N ARG A 340 16.88 3.40 18.85
CA ARG A 340 18.09 2.60 18.81
C ARG A 340 17.85 1.31 19.58
N LEU A 341 18.11 0.18 18.95
CA LEU A 341 18.15 -1.13 19.60
C LEU A 341 19.49 -1.26 20.36
N ARG A 342 19.43 -1.54 21.64
CA ARG A 342 20.59 -1.90 22.42
C ARG A 342 20.48 -3.37 22.84
N THR A 343 21.46 -4.17 22.46
CA THR A 343 21.62 -5.57 22.89
C THR A 343 22.47 -5.57 24.16
N ASP A 344 21.85 -5.59 25.31
CA ASP A 344 22.55 -5.90 26.55
C ASP A 344 22.18 -7.36 26.93
N MET A 345 23.08 -8.29 26.63
CA MET A 345 23.00 -9.64 27.19
C MET A 345 23.18 -9.55 28.71
N LYS A 346 22.12 -9.84 29.47
CA LYS A 346 22.27 -10.10 30.90
C LYS A 346 22.91 -11.47 31.04
N THR A 347 24.20 -11.52 31.37
CA THR A 347 24.83 -12.71 31.92
C THR A 347 24.15 -13.09 33.21
N PRO A 348 23.72 -14.33 33.44
CA PRO A 348 23.20 -14.75 34.74
C PRO A 348 24.28 -14.61 35.78
N PRO A 349 23.93 -14.32 37.07
CA PRO A 349 24.89 -14.24 38.14
C PRO A 349 25.58 -15.59 38.31
N PRO A 350 26.89 -15.62 38.62
CA PRO A 350 27.60 -16.86 38.95
C PRO A 350 27.06 -17.45 40.25
N ASP A 351 26.95 -18.79 40.29
CA ASP A 351 26.56 -19.62 41.45
C ASP A 351 27.35 -19.31 42.71
#